data_8c91dc114b5981a811062ae374a63d2e
#
_entry.id   8c91dc114b5981a811062ae374a63d2e
#
_cell.length_a   1.000
_cell.length_b   1.000
_cell.length_c   1.000
_cell.angle_alpha   90.00
_cell.angle_beta   90.00
_cell.angle_gamma   90.00
#
_symmetry.space_group_name_H-M   'P 1'
#
loop_
_entity.id
_entity.type
_entity.pdbx_description
1 polymer ?
#
loop_
_entity_poly.entity_id
_entity_poly.type
_entity_poly.pdbx_seq_one_letter_code
_entity_poly.pdbx_strand_id
1 'polypeptide(L)'
;MLNFDKMLKEAISRDILTVSEVDDMLKMTRRKLVEQKHPYAINSRKNGRVITTVREDGKLKQISAVSIEDMLDKLYLFYFENKKNLTLNNLFPEWKAERLKDESLNIKTVRRDNEHWNKYYKDHSIIQVPISKLTTKMLNDFFNATITKFNLSNREYNNMKSIMIALFRIAIDEEIIVENPMNGIYIKAKFRAVRKKTDGSKLYLNDEFDTLDTHLEEESTIEALCIQLMFQLGVRIGEGVALKFSDIEYGKIAIQRMEEKVLVFDGENFKSAGVQIVEHLKKENDSEYRFILLTDVAKDIIRKAKKLNPDGEFIFERNGERLTARAVTYWLSKYCRDAGVTYKSPHCTRRTTASRLSNEGLPLDMIRDILGQVDERTTLKYIFNPNTEQENLDIMNRALNKDKKKDKKK
;
A
#
# COMPACT_ATOMS: atom_id res chain seq x y z
N MET A 1 35.28 -0.71 15.61
CA MET A 1 35.86 0.57 15.12
C MET A 1 36.68 1.21 16.22
N LEU A 2 37.97 1.36 16.02
CA LEU A 2 38.81 2.13 16.93
C LEU A 2 38.28 3.57 16.95
N ASN A 3 38.04 4.09 18.16
CA ASN A 3 37.48 5.43 18.35
C ASN A 3 38.57 6.46 17.95
N PHE A 4 38.54 6.91 16.70
CA PHE A 4 39.51 7.83 16.10
C PHE A 4 39.67 9.11 16.95
N ASP A 5 38.58 9.65 17.48
CA ASP A 5 38.60 10.83 18.35
C ASP A 5 39.39 10.57 19.63
N LYS A 6 39.34 9.36 20.18
CA LYS A 6 40.10 8.98 21.39
C LYS A 6 41.58 8.85 21.08
N MET A 7 41.91 8.25 19.93
CA MET A 7 43.30 8.13 19.47
C MET A 7 43.91 9.51 19.18
N LEU A 8 43.16 10.42 18.58
CA LEU A 8 43.61 11.79 18.30
C LEU A 8 43.87 12.58 19.58
N LYS A 9 42.95 12.51 20.57
CA LYS A 9 43.12 13.11 21.86
C LYS A 9 44.34 12.54 22.64
N GLU A 10 44.56 11.24 22.50
CA GLU A 10 45.70 10.57 23.13
C GLU A 10 47.02 10.98 22.45
N ALA A 11 47.05 11.13 21.13
CA ALA A 11 48.23 11.61 20.39
C ALA A 11 48.59 13.07 20.77
N ILE A 12 47.56 13.93 20.95
CA ILE A 12 47.77 15.32 21.41
C ILE A 12 48.27 15.34 22.88
N SER A 13 47.67 14.51 23.74
CA SER A 13 48.05 14.47 25.19
C SER A 13 49.47 13.90 25.41
N ARG A 14 50.02 13.19 24.43
CA ARG A 14 51.38 12.62 24.46
C ARG A 14 52.42 13.44 23.67
N ASP A 15 52.07 14.65 23.23
CA ASP A 15 52.90 15.52 22.39
C ASP A 15 53.40 14.88 21.07
N ILE A 16 52.65 13.88 20.57
CA ILE A 16 52.90 13.23 19.29
C ILE A 16 52.41 14.12 18.14
N LEU A 17 51.31 14.85 18.36
CA LEU A 17 50.70 15.83 17.45
C LEU A 17 50.35 17.11 18.19
N THR A 18 50.67 18.24 17.59
CA THR A 18 50.21 19.54 18.11
C THR A 18 48.80 19.85 17.63
N VAL A 19 48.07 20.68 18.30
CA VAL A 19 46.72 21.14 17.90
C VAL A 19 46.78 21.81 16.52
N SER A 20 47.88 22.55 16.22
CA SER A 20 48.10 23.22 14.94
C SER A 20 48.26 22.22 13.79
N GLU A 21 49.05 21.16 13.98
CA GLU A 21 49.22 20.11 12.95
C GLU A 21 47.90 19.36 12.65
N VAL A 22 47.11 19.12 13.71
CA VAL A 22 45.81 18.52 13.51
C VAL A 22 44.88 19.46 12.74
N ASP A 23 44.86 20.75 13.04
CA ASP A 23 44.07 21.75 12.32
C ASP A 23 44.47 21.87 10.83
N ASP A 24 45.75 21.88 10.56
CA ASP A 24 46.27 21.89 9.19
C ASP A 24 45.91 20.60 8.41
N MET A 25 46.01 19.44 9.05
CA MET A 25 45.57 18.18 8.45
C MET A 25 44.10 18.20 8.14
N LEU A 26 43.26 18.73 9.05
CA LEU A 26 41.81 18.86 8.82
C LEU A 26 41.52 19.82 7.68
N LYS A 27 42.19 20.97 7.59
CA LYS A 27 42.05 21.92 6.47
C LYS A 27 42.42 21.29 5.14
N MET A 28 43.56 20.57 5.09
CA MET A 28 43.98 19.86 3.86
C MET A 28 42.97 18.76 3.45
N THR A 29 42.41 18.04 4.42
CA THR A 29 41.41 17.01 4.16
C THR A 29 40.12 17.63 3.62
N ARG A 30 39.62 18.71 4.26
CA ARG A 30 38.46 19.46 3.79
C ARG A 30 38.64 19.97 2.35
N ARG A 31 39.81 20.54 2.07
CA ARG A 31 40.14 21.01 0.73
C ARG A 31 40.08 19.91 -0.32
N LYS A 32 40.68 18.75 -0.07
CA LYS A 32 40.65 17.61 -0.98
C LYS A 32 39.21 17.11 -1.20
N LEU A 33 38.43 17.04 -0.16
CA LEU A 33 37.01 16.63 -0.26
C LEU A 33 36.18 17.60 -1.11
N VAL A 34 36.38 18.90 -0.95
CA VAL A 34 35.74 19.93 -1.78
C VAL A 34 36.19 19.85 -3.23
N GLU A 35 37.47 19.72 -3.48
CA GLU A 35 38.03 19.61 -4.83
C GLU A 35 37.49 18.37 -5.57
N GLN A 36 37.25 17.27 -4.88
CA GLN A 36 36.65 16.06 -5.45
C GLN A 36 35.14 16.20 -5.75
N LYS A 37 34.41 16.99 -4.97
CA LYS A 37 32.96 17.11 -5.07
C LYS A 37 32.50 18.32 -5.88
N HIS A 38 33.26 19.39 -5.93
CA HIS A 38 32.88 20.65 -6.57
C HIS A 38 33.21 20.67 -8.05
N PRO A 39 32.22 20.63 -8.97
CA PRO A 39 32.47 20.50 -10.41
C PRO A 39 32.75 21.84 -11.14
N TYR A 40 32.62 22.97 -10.43
CA TYR A 40 32.71 24.29 -11.04
C TYR A 40 34.02 25.01 -10.70
N ALA A 41 34.50 25.89 -11.62
CA ALA A 41 35.68 26.68 -11.39
C ALA A 41 35.50 27.71 -10.26
N ILE A 42 36.52 27.86 -9.43
CA ILE A 42 36.61 28.91 -8.42
C ILE A 42 37.45 30.07 -9.03
N ASN A 43 36.83 31.23 -9.20
CA ASN A 43 37.43 32.36 -9.90
C ASN A 43 37.61 33.56 -8.97
N SER A 44 38.73 34.24 -9.06
CA SER A 44 38.95 35.51 -8.35
C SER A 44 38.54 36.71 -9.21
N ARG A 45 37.79 37.64 -8.61
CA ARG A 45 37.42 38.91 -9.26
C ARG A 45 38.46 40.01 -9.03
N LYS A 46 38.46 41.04 -9.88
CA LYS A 46 39.32 42.22 -9.75
C LYS A 46 39.19 42.97 -8.41
N ASN A 47 38.06 42.82 -7.73
CA ASN A 47 37.82 43.41 -6.39
C ASN A 47 38.31 42.54 -5.23
N GLY A 48 39.11 41.50 -5.49
CA GLY A 48 39.66 40.60 -4.50
C GLY A 48 38.70 39.52 -3.99
N ARG A 49 37.43 39.54 -4.39
CA ARG A 49 36.47 38.48 -4.04
C ARG A 49 36.63 37.25 -4.88
N VAL A 50 36.46 36.11 -4.24
CA VAL A 50 36.41 34.80 -4.90
C VAL A 50 34.95 34.38 -5.12
N ILE A 51 34.64 33.84 -6.27
CA ILE A 51 33.31 33.41 -6.66
C ILE A 51 33.33 32.01 -7.26
N THR A 52 32.27 31.26 -7.03
CA THR A 52 31.98 30.02 -7.73
C THR A 52 30.47 29.84 -7.83
N THR A 53 30.06 28.78 -8.51
CA THR A 53 28.65 28.42 -8.68
C THR A 53 28.40 27.08 -7.98
N VAL A 54 27.26 26.94 -7.28
CA VAL A 54 26.77 25.67 -6.74
C VAL A 54 25.42 25.38 -7.33
N ARG A 55 25.02 24.11 -7.35
CA ARG A 55 23.68 23.71 -7.73
C ARG A 55 22.88 23.45 -6.45
N GLU A 56 21.83 24.26 -6.20
CA GLU A 56 20.91 24.15 -5.08
C GLU A 56 19.50 24.02 -5.65
N ASP A 57 18.74 23.00 -5.27
CA ASP A 57 17.38 22.70 -5.76
C ASP A 57 17.26 22.69 -7.30
N GLY A 58 18.25 22.09 -7.96
CA GLY A 58 18.30 22.02 -9.43
C GLY A 58 18.70 23.33 -10.14
N LYS A 59 18.80 24.46 -9.43
CA LYS A 59 19.17 25.78 -9.97
C LYS A 59 20.63 26.11 -9.67
N LEU A 60 21.27 26.82 -10.60
CA LEU A 60 22.61 27.34 -10.39
C LEU A 60 22.56 28.61 -9.54
N LYS A 61 23.29 28.62 -8.44
CA LYS A 61 23.40 29.74 -7.50
C LYS A 61 24.85 30.16 -7.35
N GLN A 62 25.15 31.45 -7.54
CA GLN A 62 26.48 31.98 -7.32
C GLN A 62 26.71 32.26 -5.85
N ILE A 63 27.85 31.80 -5.33
CA ILE A 63 28.34 32.15 -4.01
C ILE A 63 29.63 32.91 -4.10
N SER A 64 29.88 33.77 -3.12
CA SER A 64 31.08 34.60 -3.04
C SER A 64 31.75 34.52 -1.67
N ALA A 65 33.04 34.67 -1.66
CA ALA A 65 33.88 34.59 -0.48
C ALA A 65 34.95 35.72 -0.51
N VAL A 66 35.55 35.99 0.64
CA VAL A 66 36.59 37.01 0.78
C VAL A 66 37.99 36.46 0.43
N SER A 67 38.18 35.15 0.52
CA SER A 67 39.40 34.42 0.17
C SER A 67 39.11 33.06 -0.40
N ILE A 68 40.12 32.38 -0.95
CA ILE A 68 40.00 30.99 -1.39
C ILE A 68 39.71 30.07 -0.22
N GLU A 69 40.29 30.29 0.96
CA GLU A 69 40.05 29.51 2.17
C GLU A 69 38.61 29.67 2.64
N ASP A 70 38.10 30.91 2.74
CA ASP A 70 36.66 31.17 3.05
C ASP A 70 35.74 30.52 2.02
N MET A 71 36.15 30.46 0.74
CA MET A 71 35.37 29.76 -0.29
C MET A 71 35.38 28.25 -0.06
N LEU A 72 36.51 27.66 0.25
CA LEU A 72 36.63 26.23 0.52
C LEU A 72 35.83 25.83 1.78
N ASP A 73 35.86 26.64 2.82
CA ASP A 73 35.05 26.43 4.03
C ASP A 73 33.55 26.53 3.71
N LYS A 74 33.13 27.53 2.93
CA LYS A 74 31.70 27.66 2.50
C LYS A 74 31.27 26.48 1.65
N LEU A 75 32.12 26.00 0.74
CA LEU A 75 31.84 24.82 -0.08
C LEU A 75 31.81 23.55 0.77
N TYR A 76 32.70 23.43 1.74
CA TYR A 76 32.69 22.31 2.68
C TYR A 76 31.40 22.29 3.51
N LEU A 77 31.00 23.45 4.07
CA LEU A 77 29.71 23.59 4.75
C LEU A 77 28.55 23.22 3.82
N PHE A 78 28.57 23.72 2.58
CA PHE A 78 27.52 23.44 1.60
C PHE A 78 27.40 21.96 1.25
N TYR A 79 28.53 21.28 0.95
CA TYR A 79 28.49 19.90 0.48
C TYR A 79 28.45 18.85 1.59
N PHE A 80 28.98 19.15 2.78
CA PHE A 80 29.21 18.13 3.81
C PHE A 80 28.56 18.46 5.15
N GLU A 81 28.48 19.72 5.60
CA GLU A 81 27.91 20.06 6.90
C GLU A 81 26.41 20.35 6.82
N ASN A 82 25.92 21.00 5.75
CA ASN A 82 24.48 21.17 5.57
C ASN A 82 23.79 19.81 5.42
N LYS A 83 24.42 18.85 4.76
CA LYS A 83 23.91 17.45 4.72
C LYS A 83 23.92 16.79 6.11
N LYS A 84 24.90 17.06 6.97
CA LYS A 84 24.94 16.48 8.33
C LYS A 84 23.80 16.98 9.24
N ASN A 85 23.22 18.13 8.94
CA ASN A 85 22.12 18.72 9.68
C ASN A 85 20.75 18.39 9.11
N LEU A 86 20.67 17.64 7.98
CA LEU A 86 19.39 17.19 7.43
C LEU A 86 18.63 16.34 8.45
N THR A 87 17.34 16.61 8.53
CA THR A 87 16.41 15.94 9.42
C THR A 87 15.39 15.12 8.64
N LEU A 88 14.67 14.23 9.30
CA LEU A 88 13.56 13.51 8.66
C LEU A 88 12.47 14.47 8.17
N ASN A 89 12.30 15.61 8.85
CA ASN A 89 11.36 16.65 8.46
C ASN A 89 11.76 17.35 7.15
N ASN A 90 13.04 17.39 6.82
CA ASN A 90 13.51 17.90 5.52
C ASN A 90 13.31 16.86 4.40
N LEU A 91 13.62 15.58 4.67
CA LEU A 91 13.58 14.53 3.63
C LEU A 91 12.16 14.10 3.26
N PHE A 92 11.20 14.11 4.19
CA PHE A 92 9.87 13.61 3.92
C PHE A 92 9.14 14.37 2.79
N PRO A 93 9.14 15.71 2.73
CA PRO A 93 8.51 16.45 1.63
C PRO A 93 9.13 16.12 0.25
N GLU A 94 10.45 15.99 0.18
CA GLU A 94 11.17 15.64 -1.05
C GLU A 94 10.80 14.22 -1.50
N TRP A 95 10.89 13.25 -0.61
CA TRP A 95 10.47 11.88 -0.86
C TRP A 95 9.01 11.78 -1.32
N LYS A 96 8.09 12.54 -0.69
CA LYS A 96 6.69 12.61 -1.11
C LYS A 96 6.55 13.19 -2.51
N ALA A 97 7.29 14.26 -2.82
CA ALA A 97 7.23 14.89 -4.13
C ALA A 97 7.75 13.99 -5.27
N GLU A 98 8.81 13.22 -5.02
CA GLU A 98 9.31 12.21 -5.97
C GLU A 98 8.27 11.12 -6.21
N ARG A 99 7.66 10.59 -5.14
CA ARG A 99 6.63 9.55 -5.24
C ARG A 99 5.34 10.02 -5.94
N LEU A 100 5.04 11.32 -5.90
CA LEU A 100 3.92 11.90 -6.66
C LEU A 100 4.21 12.01 -8.16
N LYS A 101 5.49 12.04 -8.55
CA LYS A 101 5.93 12.03 -9.96
C LYS A 101 6.07 10.63 -10.53
N ASP A 102 6.17 9.61 -9.67
CA ASP A 102 6.33 8.22 -10.09
C ASP A 102 5.00 7.64 -10.57
N GLU A 103 4.81 7.58 -11.87
CA GLU A 103 3.61 7.04 -12.53
C GLU A 103 3.38 5.54 -12.22
N SER A 104 4.42 4.81 -11.81
CA SER A 104 4.29 3.40 -11.41
C SER A 104 3.61 3.23 -10.06
N LEU A 105 3.58 4.29 -9.23
CA LEU A 105 3.00 4.29 -7.89
C LEU A 105 1.55 4.75 -7.89
N ASN A 106 0.70 3.96 -7.23
CA ASN A 106 -0.67 4.41 -7.01
C ASN A 106 -0.70 5.57 -6.00
N ILE A 107 -1.28 6.70 -6.40
CA ILE A 107 -1.43 7.91 -5.57
C ILE A 107 -2.07 7.63 -4.21
N LYS A 108 -2.92 6.59 -4.09
CA LYS A 108 -3.53 6.15 -2.83
C LYS A 108 -2.48 5.69 -1.83
N THR A 109 -1.35 5.13 -2.31
CA THR A 109 -0.21 4.75 -1.46
C THR A 109 0.49 5.98 -0.91
N VAL A 110 0.74 6.98 -1.76
CA VAL A 110 1.38 8.26 -1.34
C VAL A 110 0.48 8.99 -0.33
N ARG A 111 -0.83 9.03 -0.59
CA ARG A 111 -1.81 9.60 0.34
C ARG A 111 -1.75 8.90 1.71
N ARG A 112 -1.76 7.56 1.74
CA ARG A 112 -1.68 6.79 2.99
C ARG A 112 -0.39 7.09 3.76
N ASP A 113 0.74 7.18 3.07
CA ASP A 113 2.03 7.48 3.69
C ASP A 113 2.04 8.90 4.26
N ASN A 114 1.43 9.86 3.56
CA ASN A 114 1.25 11.23 4.08
C ASN A 114 0.31 11.29 5.30
N GLU A 115 -0.79 10.52 5.29
CA GLU A 115 -1.70 10.40 6.45
C GLU A 115 -0.97 9.80 7.66
N HIS A 116 -0.14 8.76 7.46
CA HIS A 116 0.68 8.17 8.52
C HIS A 116 1.75 9.14 9.04
N TRP A 117 2.41 9.89 8.14
CA TRP A 117 3.35 10.92 8.54
C TRP A 117 2.69 11.97 9.43
N ASN A 118 1.60 12.56 8.98
CA ASN A 118 0.86 13.56 9.73
C ASN A 118 0.36 13.05 11.08
N LYS A 119 -0.04 11.78 11.16
CA LYS A 119 -0.59 11.19 12.38
C LYS A 119 0.45 10.80 13.42
N TYR A 120 1.61 10.29 12.98
CA TYR A 120 2.55 9.63 13.88
C TYR A 120 3.88 10.37 14.04
N TYR A 121 4.27 11.18 13.05
CA TYR A 121 5.59 11.79 13.00
C TYR A 121 5.59 13.31 13.17
N LYS A 122 4.69 14.02 12.48
CA LYS A 122 4.71 15.47 12.29
C LYS A 122 4.94 16.29 13.57
N ASP A 123 4.34 15.88 14.68
CA ASP A 123 4.40 16.61 15.94
C ASP A 123 5.41 16.00 16.92
N HIS A 124 6.23 15.04 16.48
CA HIS A 124 7.22 14.41 17.36
C HIS A 124 8.61 14.99 17.14
N SER A 125 9.33 15.28 18.24
CA SER A 125 10.66 15.90 18.20
C SER A 125 11.71 15.09 17.44
N ILE A 126 11.53 13.78 17.29
CA ILE A 126 12.46 12.91 16.56
C ILE A 126 12.70 13.33 15.12
N ILE A 127 11.71 13.94 14.47
CA ILE A 127 11.85 14.38 13.07
C ILE A 127 12.72 15.62 12.91
N GLN A 128 13.01 16.32 14.02
CA GLN A 128 13.88 17.51 14.03
C GLN A 128 15.33 17.17 14.42
N VAL A 129 15.58 15.92 14.82
CA VAL A 129 16.93 15.47 15.14
C VAL A 129 17.71 15.27 13.83
N PRO A 130 18.94 15.78 13.69
CA PRO A 130 19.79 15.47 12.56
C PRO A 130 19.89 13.96 12.34
N ILE A 131 19.69 13.52 11.08
CA ILE A 131 19.67 12.09 10.73
C ILE A 131 20.97 11.39 11.16
N SER A 132 22.10 12.07 11.04
CA SER A 132 23.41 11.57 11.47
C SER A 132 23.52 11.32 12.98
N LYS A 133 22.64 11.88 13.79
CA LYS A 133 22.58 11.72 15.25
C LYS A 133 21.48 10.75 15.71
N LEU A 134 20.63 10.28 14.80
CA LEU A 134 19.58 9.32 15.13
C LEU A 134 20.17 7.95 15.42
N THR A 135 19.89 7.44 16.59
CA THR A 135 20.34 6.11 17.03
C THR A 135 19.21 5.11 17.04
N THR A 136 19.53 3.83 16.90
CA THR A 136 18.57 2.72 17.06
C THR A 136 17.80 2.81 18.38
N LYS A 137 18.47 3.26 19.46
CA LYS A 137 17.81 3.45 20.78
C LYS A 137 16.71 4.50 20.70
N MET A 138 16.98 5.69 20.14
CA MET A 138 15.98 6.76 19.99
C MET A 138 14.79 6.30 19.15
N LEU A 139 15.05 5.55 18.09
CA LEU A 139 13.99 4.99 17.23
C LEU A 139 13.16 3.92 17.95
N ASN A 140 13.81 3.05 18.74
CA ASN A 140 13.12 2.08 19.58
C ASN A 140 12.17 2.76 20.57
N ASP A 141 12.67 3.79 21.27
CA ASP A 141 11.88 4.55 22.24
C ASP A 141 10.68 5.23 21.56
N PHE A 142 10.92 5.88 20.42
CA PHE A 142 9.86 6.49 19.59
C PHE A 142 8.80 5.48 19.16
N PHE A 143 9.20 4.33 18.58
CA PHE A 143 8.23 3.34 18.10
C PHE A 143 7.45 2.71 19.25
N ASN A 144 8.11 2.34 20.35
CA ASN A 144 7.43 1.77 21.50
C ASN A 144 6.42 2.76 22.12
N ALA A 145 6.80 4.03 22.28
CA ALA A 145 5.90 5.07 22.75
C ALA A 145 4.71 5.29 21.80
N THR A 146 4.96 5.33 20.49
CA THR A 146 3.92 5.52 19.47
C THR A 146 2.95 4.35 19.43
N ILE A 147 3.44 3.09 19.47
CA ILE A 147 2.61 1.89 19.53
C ILE A 147 1.67 1.94 20.73
N THR A 148 2.21 2.30 21.90
CA THR A 148 1.43 2.40 23.15
C THR A 148 0.41 3.54 23.08
N LYS A 149 0.86 4.75 22.68
CA LYS A 149 0.00 5.94 22.61
C LYS A 149 -1.19 5.79 21.68
N PHE A 150 -0.98 5.20 20.51
CA PHE A 150 -2.02 5.03 19.48
C PHE A 150 -2.65 3.64 19.46
N ASN A 151 -2.26 2.75 20.38
CA ASN A 151 -2.72 1.37 20.47
C ASN A 151 -2.67 0.67 19.11
N LEU A 152 -1.48 0.67 18.47
CA LEU A 152 -1.31 0.20 17.11
C LEU A 152 -1.39 -1.32 17.00
N SER A 153 -2.00 -1.80 15.92
CA SER A 153 -1.81 -3.17 15.46
C SER A 153 -0.43 -3.35 14.78
N ASN A 154 0.04 -4.58 14.69
CA ASN A 154 1.29 -4.88 13.98
C ASN A 154 1.28 -4.39 12.51
N ARG A 155 0.12 -4.43 11.85
CA ARG A 155 -0.02 -3.93 10.47
C ARG A 155 0.15 -2.41 10.38
N GLU A 156 -0.47 -1.66 11.30
CA GLU A 156 -0.35 -0.19 11.35
C GLU A 156 1.09 0.22 11.63
N TYR A 157 1.76 -0.46 12.57
CA TYR A 157 3.18 -0.28 12.84
C TYR A 157 4.05 -0.54 11.60
N ASN A 158 3.84 -1.64 10.89
CA ASN A 158 4.63 -1.94 9.69
C ASN A 158 4.44 -0.89 8.59
N ASN A 159 3.23 -0.38 8.40
CA ASN A 159 2.98 0.72 7.47
C ASN A 159 3.71 2.01 7.91
N MET A 160 3.71 2.32 9.20
CA MET A 160 4.45 3.45 9.76
C MET A 160 5.96 3.24 9.58
N LYS A 161 6.48 2.08 9.98
CA LYS A 161 7.89 1.71 9.89
C LYS A 161 8.43 1.85 8.46
N SER A 162 7.64 1.50 7.44
CA SER A 162 8.06 1.55 6.03
C SER A 162 8.48 2.95 5.57
N ILE A 163 7.85 4.00 6.09
CA ILE A 163 8.22 5.39 5.80
C ILE A 163 9.63 5.69 6.32
N MET A 164 9.89 5.33 7.58
CA MET A 164 11.19 5.55 8.19
C MET A 164 12.31 4.80 7.46
N ILE A 165 12.05 3.55 7.07
CA ILE A 165 13.01 2.76 6.28
C ILE A 165 13.32 3.45 4.94
N ALA A 166 12.31 3.99 4.26
CA ALA A 166 12.49 4.69 2.99
C ALA A 166 13.33 5.97 3.16
N LEU A 167 13.04 6.77 4.19
CA LEU A 167 13.79 8.00 4.45
C LEU A 167 15.25 7.72 4.82
N PHE A 168 15.52 6.68 5.62
CA PHE A 168 16.90 6.29 5.93
C PHE A 168 17.63 5.71 4.70
N ARG A 169 16.91 5.08 3.77
CA ARG A 169 17.51 4.64 2.51
C ARG A 169 18.00 5.84 1.70
N ILE A 170 17.18 6.87 1.55
CA ILE A 170 17.59 8.12 0.91
C ILE A 170 18.81 8.72 1.62
N ALA A 171 18.80 8.74 2.96
CA ALA A 171 19.91 9.26 3.73
C ALA A 171 21.23 8.48 3.51
N ILE A 172 21.16 7.18 3.19
CA ILE A 172 22.32 6.37 2.79
C ILE A 172 22.72 6.70 1.36
N ASP A 173 21.78 6.74 0.42
CA ASP A 173 22.01 7.04 -0.99
C ASP A 173 22.63 8.45 -1.17
N GLU A 174 22.25 9.39 -0.29
CA GLU A 174 22.79 10.75 -0.20
C GLU A 174 24.08 10.86 0.66
N GLU A 175 24.65 9.74 1.10
CA GLU A 175 25.87 9.67 1.91
C GLU A 175 25.81 10.43 3.27
N ILE A 176 24.61 10.67 3.81
CA ILE A 176 24.39 11.33 5.12
C ILE A 176 24.75 10.39 6.27
N ILE A 177 24.43 9.11 6.11
CA ILE A 177 24.74 8.02 7.05
C ILE A 177 25.26 6.80 6.27
N VAL A 178 26.06 5.98 6.95
CA VAL A 178 26.65 4.76 6.37
C VAL A 178 25.75 3.54 6.57
N GLU A 179 25.08 3.46 7.72
CA GLU A 179 24.23 2.31 8.09
C GLU A 179 22.82 2.76 8.46
N ASN A 180 21.85 1.94 8.12
CA ASN A 180 20.46 2.19 8.45
C ASN A 180 20.19 1.85 9.93
N PRO A 181 19.89 2.84 10.81
CA PRO A 181 19.63 2.59 12.22
C PRO A 181 18.35 1.77 12.47
N MET A 182 17.53 1.56 11.43
CA MET A 182 16.36 0.68 11.49
C MET A 182 16.70 -0.81 11.54
N ASN A 183 17.92 -1.21 11.18
CA ASN A 183 18.31 -2.62 11.16
C ASN A 183 18.31 -3.27 12.56
N GLY A 184 18.52 -2.50 13.62
CA GLY A 184 18.54 -2.96 15.01
C GLY A 184 17.24 -2.72 15.78
N ILE A 185 16.14 -2.40 15.12
CA ILE A 185 14.87 -2.08 15.80
C ILE A 185 14.29 -3.33 16.47
N TYR A 186 14.05 -3.20 17.78
CA TYR A 186 13.41 -4.20 18.62
C TYR A 186 12.22 -3.60 19.38
N ILE A 187 11.01 -4.13 19.13
CA ILE A 187 9.77 -3.62 19.71
C ILE A 187 9.41 -4.44 20.97
N LYS A 188 9.29 -3.73 22.11
CA LYS A 188 8.84 -4.28 23.40
C LYS A 188 7.36 -4.01 23.66
N ALA A 189 6.80 -2.95 23.07
CA ALA A 189 5.41 -2.57 23.23
C ALA A 189 4.48 -3.67 22.71
N LYS A 190 3.38 -3.89 23.40
CA LYS A 190 2.35 -4.84 22.97
C LYS A 190 1.50 -4.22 21.88
N PHE A 191 1.39 -4.89 20.75
CA PHE A 191 0.47 -4.52 19.70
C PHE A 191 -0.97 -4.78 20.10
N ARG A 192 -1.89 -3.94 19.62
CA ARG A 192 -3.32 -4.20 19.71
C ARG A 192 -3.64 -5.55 19.07
N ALA A 193 -4.26 -6.42 19.87
CA ALA A 193 -4.76 -7.69 19.36
C ALA A 193 -5.86 -7.44 18.31
N VAL A 194 -5.65 -7.97 17.11
CA VAL A 194 -6.71 -8.00 16.10
C VAL A 194 -7.53 -9.26 16.38
N ARG A 195 -8.80 -9.08 16.79
CA ARG A 195 -9.72 -10.22 16.98
C ARG A 195 -9.75 -11.02 15.67
N LYS A 196 -9.49 -12.32 15.78
CA LYS A 196 -9.74 -13.23 14.65
C LYS A 196 -11.23 -13.16 14.34
N LYS A 197 -11.55 -12.68 13.15
CA LYS A 197 -12.93 -12.73 12.67
C LYS A 197 -13.32 -14.19 12.46
N THR A 198 -14.52 -14.56 12.92
CA THR A 198 -15.12 -15.85 12.58
C THR A 198 -15.37 -15.95 11.09
N ASP A 199 -15.48 -17.13 10.55
CA ASP A 199 -15.74 -17.32 9.12
C ASP A 199 -17.05 -16.66 8.71
N GLY A 200 -18.10 -16.83 9.48
CA GLY A 200 -19.39 -16.13 9.28
C GLY A 200 -19.33 -14.60 9.27
N SER A 201 -18.22 -13.98 9.72
CA SER A 201 -18.02 -12.52 9.57
C SER A 201 -17.25 -12.12 8.30
N LYS A 202 -16.72 -13.10 7.57
CA LYS A 202 -15.87 -12.88 6.39
C LYS A 202 -16.55 -13.23 5.07
N LEU A 203 -17.59 -14.06 5.12
CA LEU A 203 -18.39 -14.48 3.98
C LEU A 203 -19.86 -14.55 4.42
N TYR A 204 -20.79 -14.70 3.47
CA TYR A 204 -22.18 -15.10 3.75
C TYR A 204 -22.21 -16.62 3.88
N LEU A 205 -22.68 -17.12 5.02
CA LEU A 205 -22.94 -18.55 5.22
C LEU A 205 -24.03 -19.01 4.23
N ASN A 206 -24.17 -20.31 4.04
CA ASN A 206 -25.12 -20.82 3.05
C ASN A 206 -26.55 -20.33 3.30
N ASP A 207 -27.04 -20.38 4.53
CA ASP A 207 -28.36 -19.89 4.92
C ASP A 207 -28.54 -18.37 4.70
N GLU A 208 -27.52 -17.58 5.05
CA GLU A 208 -27.51 -16.14 4.82
C GLU A 208 -27.50 -15.80 3.32
N PHE A 209 -26.72 -16.58 2.53
CA PHE A 209 -26.64 -16.42 1.08
C PHE A 209 -27.98 -16.76 0.44
N ASP A 210 -28.57 -17.91 0.77
CA ASP A 210 -29.82 -18.39 0.17
C ASP A 210 -30.99 -17.42 0.51
N THR A 211 -31.05 -16.90 1.74
CA THR A 211 -32.02 -15.88 2.15
C THR A 211 -31.85 -14.59 1.38
N LEU A 212 -30.60 -14.11 1.23
CA LEU A 212 -30.31 -12.87 0.51
C LEU A 212 -30.59 -13.05 -1.00
N ASP A 213 -30.18 -14.18 -1.60
CA ASP A 213 -30.35 -14.46 -3.03
C ASP A 213 -31.83 -14.53 -3.40
N THR A 214 -32.65 -15.20 -2.59
CA THR A 214 -34.12 -15.21 -2.75
C THR A 214 -34.70 -13.80 -2.74
N HIS A 215 -34.30 -12.96 -1.78
CA HIS A 215 -34.76 -11.57 -1.73
C HIS A 215 -34.31 -10.76 -2.96
N LEU A 216 -33.08 -10.95 -3.42
CA LEU A 216 -32.56 -10.29 -4.62
C LEU A 216 -33.32 -10.73 -5.90
N GLU A 217 -33.76 -11.99 -5.96
CA GLU A 217 -34.60 -12.49 -7.08
C GLU A 217 -35.96 -11.82 -7.09
N GLU A 218 -36.60 -11.64 -5.92
CA GLU A 218 -37.89 -10.95 -5.77
C GLU A 218 -37.81 -9.48 -6.21
N GLU A 219 -36.76 -8.78 -5.80
CA GLU A 219 -36.54 -7.38 -6.12
C GLU A 219 -36.35 -7.13 -7.62
N SER A 220 -35.65 -8.02 -8.32
CA SER A 220 -35.44 -8.01 -9.79
C SER A 220 -35.01 -6.64 -10.37
N THR A 221 -34.39 -5.79 -9.58
CA THR A 221 -33.85 -4.49 -9.98
C THR A 221 -32.48 -4.62 -10.60
N ILE A 222 -32.02 -3.62 -11.34
CA ILE A 222 -30.67 -3.65 -11.94
C ILE A 222 -29.57 -3.77 -10.90
N GLU A 223 -29.77 -3.20 -9.71
CA GLU A 223 -28.86 -3.28 -8.57
C GLU A 223 -28.85 -4.67 -7.96
N ALA A 224 -30.02 -5.31 -7.82
CA ALA A 224 -30.12 -6.68 -7.31
C ALA A 224 -29.43 -7.65 -8.27
N LEU A 225 -29.67 -7.52 -9.58
CA LEU A 225 -29.02 -8.33 -10.62
C LEU A 225 -27.48 -8.13 -10.62
N CYS A 226 -27.01 -6.92 -10.37
CA CYS A 226 -25.57 -6.66 -10.22
C CYS A 226 -24.97 -7.43 -9.04
N ILE A 227 -25.63 -7.41 -7.90
CA ILE A 227 -25.18 -8.11 -6.70
C ILE A 227 -25.21 -9.62 -6.91
N GLN A 228 -26.28 -10.16 -7.49
CA GLN A 228 -26.38 -11.58 -7.82
C GLN A 228 -25.26 -12.02 -8.78
N LEU A 229 -25.00 -11.23 -9.84
CA LEU A 229 -23.91 -11.56 -10.77
C LEU A 229 -22.53 -11.50 -10.11
N MET A 230 -22.34 -10.60 -9.16
CA MET A 230 -21.10 -10.56 -8.36
C MET A 230 -20.90 -11.84 -7.53
N PHE A 231 -21.96 -12.44 -6.98
CA PHE A 231 -21.90 -13.74 -6.32
C PHE A 231 -21.63 -14.88 -7.31
N GLN A 232 -22.19 -14.83 -8.51
CA GLN A 232 -21.95 -15.86 -9.54
C GLN A 232 -20.52 -15.84 -10.07
N LEU A 233 -19.97 -14.68 -10.30
CA LEU A 233 -18.65 -14.52 -10.94
C LEU A 233 -17.49 -14.39 -9.94
N GLY A 234 -17.75 -14.11 -8.68
CA GLY A 234 -16.71 -13.83 -7.70
C GLY A 234 -15.84 -12.62 -8.01
N VAL A 235 -16.33 -11.66 -8.79
CA VAL A 235 -15.60 -10.45 -9.20
C VAL A 235 -15.45 -9.43 -8.07
N ARG A 236 -14.48 -8.52 -8.19
CA ARG A 236 -14.42 -7.34 -7.32
C ARG A 236 -15.55 -6.39 -7.70
N ILE A 237 -16.06 -5.63 -6.72
CA ILE A 237 -17.15 -4.68 -6.97
C ILE A 237 -16.84 -3.71 -8.11
N GLY A 238 -15.61 -3.18 -8.19
CA GLY A 238 -15.20 -2.30 -9.28
C GLY A 238 -15.19 -3.00 -10.64
N GLU A 239 -14.86 -4.29 -10.69
CA GLU A 239 -14.96 -5.13 -11.89
C GLU A 239 -16.42 -5.36 -12.27
N GLY A 240 -17.26 -5.72 -11.29
CA GLY A 240 -18.69 -6.02 -11.50
C GLY A 240 -19.46 -4.86 -12.14
N VAL A 241 -19.25 -3.63 -11.65
CA VAL A 241 -19.91 -2.44 -12.22
C VAL A 241 -19.33 -1.98 -13.55
N ALA A 242 -18.20 -2.53 -13.98
CA ALA A 242 -17.54 -2.18 -15.23
C ALA A 242 -17.76 -3.19 -16.36
N LEU A 243 -18.58 -4.21 -16.14
CA LEU A 243 -18.90 -5.24 -17.14
C LEU A 243 -19.77 -4.66 -18.26
N LYS A 244 -19.41 -4.99 -19.51
CA LYS A 244 -20.17 -4.62 -20.71
C LYS A 244 -20.81 -5.85 -21.32
N PHE A 245 -21.88 -5.66 -22.08
CA PHE A 245 -22.47 -6.74 -22.87
C PHE A 245 -21.50 -7.27 -23.93
N SER A 246 -20.63 -6.42 -24.46
CA SER A 246 -19.57 -6.79 -25.40
C SER A 246 -18.47 -7.68 -24.82
N ASP A 247 -18.39 -7.82 -23.51
CA ASP A 247 -17.42 -8.71 -22.84
C ASP A 247 -17.82 -10.19 -22.89
N ILE A 248 -19.02 -10.48 -23.40
CA ILE A 248 -19.57 -11.82 -23.38
C ILE A 248 -19.34 -12.49 -24.75
N GLU A 249 -18.57 -13.58 -24.73
CA GLU A 249 -18.25 -14.33 -25.93
C GLU A 249 -18.17 -15.83 -25.61
N TYR A 250 -18.76 -16.66 -26.45
CA TYR A 250 -18.72 -18.15 -26.38
C TYR A 250 -19.03 -18.73 -24.98
N GLY A 251 -20.03 -18.15 -24.29
CA GLY A 251 -20.43 -18.61 -22.95
C GLY A 251 -19.47 -18.24 -21.82
N LYS A 252 -18.56 -17.32 -22.07
CA LYS A 252 -17.63 -16.73 -21.10
C LYS A 252 -17.81 -15.22 -21.02
N ILE A 253 -17.34 -14.62 -19.94
CA ILE A 253 -17.24 -13.17 -19.78
C ILE A 253 -15.81 -12.76 -19.49
N ALA A 254 -15.32 -11.76 -20.22
CA ALA A 254 -13.99 -11.19 -20.03
C ALA A 254 -14.02 -10.13 -18.90
N ILE A 255 -13.12 -10.27 -17.94
CA ILE A 255 -12.94 -9.29 -16.87
C ILE A 255 -11.70 -8.45 -17.21
N GLN A 256 -11.92 -7.35 -17.91
CA GLN A 256 -10.85 -6.55 -18.53
C GLN A 256 -10.79 -5.11 -18.05
N ARG A 257 -11.74 -4.66 -17.20
CA ARG A 257 -11.74 -3.30 -16.64
C ARG A 257 -12.33 -3.23 -15.25
N MET A 258 -12.09 -2.12 -14.58
CA MET A 258 -12.68 -1.87 -13.26
C MET A 258 -12.94 -0.38 -13.02
N GLU A 259 -13.90 -0.09 -12.15
CA GLU A 259 -14.06 1.24 -11.59
C GLU A 259 -12.94 1.54 -10.58
N GLU A 260 -12.28 2.65 -10.73
CA GLU A 260 -11.29 3.14 -9.80
C GLU A 260 -11.61 4.55 -9.33
N LYS A 261 -11.40 4.79 -8.03
CA LYS A 261 -11.53 6.12 -7.44
C LYS A 261 -10.34 6.98 -7.85
N VAL A 262 -10.62 8.11 -8.48
CA VAL A 262 -9.61 9.10 -8.85
C VAL A 262 -9.27 9.96 -7.65
N LEU A 263 -7.99 10.07 -7.36
CA LEU A 263 -7.45 11.01 -6.39
C LEU A 263 -6.53 11.98 -7.10
N VAL A 264 -6.57 13.23 -6.69
CA VAL A 264 -5.66 14.28 -7.14
C VAL A 264 -5.00 14.94 -5.92
N PHE A 265 -3.77 15.39 -6.09
CA PHE A 265 -3.07 16.18 -5.10
C PHE A 265 -3.02 17.62 -5.57
N ASP A 266 -3.56 18.56 -4.79
CA ASP A 266 -3.69 19.99 -5.16
C ASP A 266 -2.49 20.85 -4.70
N GLY A 267 -1.42 20.21 -4.20
CA GLY A 267 -0.27 20.87 -3.60
C GLY A 267 -0.27 20.78 -2.07
N GLU A 268 -1.42 20.67 -1.44
CA GLU A 268 -1.57 20.53 0.02
C GLU A 268 -2.26 19.21 0.40
N ASN A 269 -3.40 18.92 -0.25
CA ASN A 269 -4.31 17.87 0.16
C ASN A 269 -4.61 16.89 -0.98
N PHE A 270 -4.95 15.66 -0.59
CA PHE A 270 -5.46 14.65 -1.52
C PHE A 270 -6.98 14.74 -1.58
N LYS A 271 -7.52 15.08 -2.74
CA LYS A 271 -8.96 15.20 -2.97
C LYS A 271 -9.46 14.10 -3.90
N SER A 272 -10.72 13.71 -3.74
CA SER A 272 -11.39 12.81 -4.67
C SER A 272 -11.87 13.61 -5.88
N ALA A 273 -11.47 13.20 -7.08
CA ALA A 273 -11.92 13.75 -8.36
C ALA A 273 -12.99 12.86 -9.02
N GLY A 274 -13.68 12.02 -8.24
CA GLY A 274 -14.71 11.11 -8.76
C GLY A 274 -14.22 9.69 -8.95
N VAL A 275 -14.82 9.01 -9.92
CA VAL A 275 -14.47 7.64 -10.32
C VAL A 275 -14.26 7.59 -11.84
N GLN A 276 -13.41 6.67 -12.28
CA GLN A 276 -13.18 6.39 -13.70
C GLN A 276 -13.15 4.89 -13.95
N ILE A 277 -13.36 4.49 -15.20
CA ILE A 277 -13.10 3.13 -15.63
C ILE A 277 -11.65 3.04 -16.11
N VAL A 278 -10.92 2.08 -15.58
CA VAL A 278 -9.56 1.77 -16.01
C VAL A 278 -9.52 0.33 -16.53
N GLU A 279 -8.71 0.10 -17.54
CA GLU A 279 -8.46 -1.24 -18.04
C GLU A 279 -7.46 -1.96 -17.12
N HIS A 280 -7.64 -3.26 -16.96
CA HIS A 280 -6.70 -4.11 -16.27
C HIS A 280 -5.53 -4.43 -17.20
N LEU A 281 -4.51 -3.62 -17.18
CA LEU A 281 -3.21 -4.03 -17.66
C LEU A 281 -2.64 -5.02 -16.63
N LYS A 282 -2.64 -6.30 -16.94
CA LYS A 282 -1.86 -7.26 -16.16
C LYS A 282 -0.38 -6.90 -16.34
N LYS A 283 0.23 -6.35 -15.30
CA LYS A 283 1.68 -6.34 -15.16
C LYS A 283 2.12 -7.81 -15.04
N GLU A 284 2.96 -8.26 -15.94
CA GLU A 284 3.85 -9.41 -15.84
C GLU A 284 3.48 -10.79 -16.41
N ASN A 285 2.32 -11.03 -17.02
CA ASN A 285 2.15 -12.25 -17.82
C ASN A 285 1.16 -12.04 -18.96
N ASP A 286 1.41 -12.63 -20.11
CA ASP A 286 0.83 -12.51 -21.46
C ASP A 286 -0.69 -12.58 -21.64
N SER A 287 -1.51 -12.49 -20.60
CA SER A 287 -2.96 -12.39 -20.72
C SER A 287 -3.46 -11.09 -20.11
N GLU A 288 -3.88 -10.16 -20.96
CA GLU A 288 -4.38 -8.84 -20.57
C GLU A 288 -5.65 -8.90 -19.69
N TYR A 289 -6.42 -10.01 -19.70
CA TYR A 289 -7.66 -10.18 -18.95
C TYR A 289 -7.96 -11.67 -18.68
N ARG A 290 -8.85 -11.95 -17.72
CA ARG A 290 -9.31 -13.29 -17.42
C ARG A 290 -10.71 -13.53 -17.94
N PHE A 291 -10.99 -14.76 -18.32
CA PHE A 291 -12.32 -15.22 -18.72
C PHE A 291 -12.95 -16.06 -17.60
N ILE A 292 -14.22 -15.83 -17.33
CA ILE A 292 -15.01 -16.62 -16.39
C ILE A 292 -16.13 -17.30 -17.18
N LEU A 293 -16.31 -18.61 -16.98
CA LEU A 293 -17.42 -19.37 -17.54
C LEU A 293 -18.74 -18.87 -16.94
N LEU A 294 -19.72 -18.65 -17.79
CA LEU A 294 -21.07 -18.26 -17.38
C LEU A 294 -21.91 -19.48 -17.06
N THR A 295 -22.31 -19.62 -15.81
CA THR A 295 -23.36 -20.58 -15.39
C THR A 295 -24.71 -20.21 -16.03
N ASP A 296 -25.66 -21.13 -16.04
CA ASP A 296 -26.97 -20.81 -16.61
C ASP A 296 -27.71 -19.74 -15.81
N VAL A 297 -27.49 -19.70 -14.48
CA VAL A 297 -27.97 -18.61 -13.61
C VAL A 297 -27.35 -17.27 -13.99
N ALA A 298 -26.04 -17.23 -14.21
CA ALA A 298 -25.36 -16.02 -14.65
C ALA A 298 -25.89 -15.50 -16.00
N LYS A 299 -26.13 -16.41 -16.94
CA LYS A 299 -26.73 -16.08 -18.28
C LYS A 299 -28.13 -15.51 -18.10
N ASP A 300 -28.94 -16.08 -17.19
CA ASP A 300 -30.30 -15.58 -16.91
C ASP A 300 -30.27 -14.18 -16.29
N ILE A 301 -29.40 -13.94 -15.31
CA ILE A 301 -29.19 -12.61 -14.71
C ILE A 301 -28.82 -11.58 -15.79
N ILE A 302 -27.88 -11.91 -16.68
CA ILE A 302 -27.46 -11.02 -17.76
C ILE A 302 -28.61 -10.76 -18.73
N ARG A 303 -29.43 -11.77 -19.05
CA ARG A 303 -30.61 -11.64 -19.90
C ARG A 303 -31.67 -10.73 -19.26
N LYS A 304 -31.91 -10.86 -17.96
CA LYS A 304 -32.79 -9.98 -17.20
C LYS A 304 -32.25 -8.54 -17.20
N ALA A 305 -30.94 -8.36 -16.97
CA ALA A 305 -30.32 -7.04 -17.03
C ALA A 305 -30.46 -6.41 -18.43
N LYS A 306 -30.29 -7.18 -19.53
CA LYS A 306 -30.50 -6.68 -20.90
C LYS A 306 -31.93 -6.25 -21.17
N LYS A 307 -32.92 -6.89 -20.55
CA LYS A 307 -34.32 -6.46 -20.65
C LYS A 307 -34.59 -5.13 -19.93
N LEU A 308 -33.94 -4.90 -18.79
CA LEU A 308 -34.06 -3.64 -18.04
C LEU A 308 -33.25 -2.51 -18.67
N ASN A 309 -32.19 -2.84 -19.39
CA ASN A 309 -31.25 -1.90 -20.00
C ASN A 309 -30.93 -2.31 -21.46
N PRO A 310 -31.92 -2.23 -22.40
CA PRO A 310 -31.78 -2.74 -23.76
C PRO A 310 -30.69 -2.03 -24.57
N ASP A 311 -30.51 -0.72 -24.36
CA ASP A 311 -29.58 0.12 -25.11
C ASP A 311 -28.28 0.40 -24.38
N GLY A 312 -28.13 -0.14 -23.16
CA GLY A 312 -26.96 0.11 -22.33
C GLY A 312 -25.67 -0.51 -22.88
N GLU A 313 -24.58 0.23 -22.72
CA GLU A 313 -23.24 -0.27 -23.03
C GLU A 313 -22.76 -1.21 -21.90
N PHE A 314 -22.92 -0.76 -20.63
CA PHE A 314 -22.63 -1.60 -19.47
C PHE A 314 -23.81 -2.49 -19.11
N ILE A 315 -23.54 -3.66 -18.53
CA ILE A 315 -24.59 -4.59 -18.13
C ILE A 315 -25.51 -3.95 -17.08
N PHE A 316 -24.93 -3.13 -16.18
CA PHE A 316 -25.65 -2.51 -15.06
C PHE A 316 -25.67 -1.00 -15.19
N GLU A 317 -26.67 -0.50 -15.89
CA GLU A 317 -27.00 0.92 -15.99
C GLU A 317 -28.39 1.19 -15.47
N ARG A 318 -28.58 2.35 -14.91
CA ARG A 318 -29.87 2.88 -14.46
C ARG A 318 -30.07 4.27 -15.01
N ASN A 319 -31.16 4.49 -15.74
CA ASN A 319 -31.46 5.76 -16.41
C ASN A 319 -30.34 6.26 -17.34
N GLY A 320 -29.68 5.35 -18.06
CA GLY A 320 -28.57 5.68 -18.94
C GLY A 320 -27.23 5.94 -18.24
N GLU A 321 -27.17 5.79 -16.92
CA GLU A 321 -25.92 5.93 -16.16
C GLU A 321 -25.47 4.60 -15.57
N ARG A 322 -24.18 4.28 -15.72
CA ARG A 322 -23.57 3.10 -15.16
C ARG A 322 -23.66 3.09 -13.62
N LEU A 323 -24.02 1.95 -13.03
CA LEU A 323 -23.94 1.79 -11.59
C LEU A 323 -22.50 1.98 -11.09
N THR A 324 -22.34 2.70 -9.99
CA THR A 324 -21.04 2.87 -9.32
C THR A 324 -20.86 1.83 -8.21
N ALA A 325 -19.61 1.50 -7.87
CA ALA A 325 -19.31 0.64 -6.72
C ALA A 325 -19.90 1.18 -5.40
N ARG A 326 -20.02 2.51 -5.28
CA ARG A 326 -20.68 3.14 -4.13
C ARG A 326 -22.18 2.86 -4.10
N ALA A 327 -22.86 2.95 -5.24
CA ALA A 327 -24.29 2.65 -5.35
C ALA A 327 -24.56 1.18 -5.02
N VAL A 328 -23.79 0.25 -5.60
CA VAL A 328 -23.93 -1.19 -5.30
C VAL A 328 -23.65 -1.50 -3.83
N THR A 329 -22.68 -0.83 -3.20
CA THR A 329 -22.42 -0.98 -1.75
C THR A 329 -23.63 -0.55 -0.91
N TYR A 330 -24.27 0.55 -1.27
CA TYR A 330 -25.46 1.05 -0.61
C TYR A 330 -26.63 0.07 -0.76
N TRP A 331 -26.89 -0.40 -1.99
CA TRP A 331 -27.99 -1.33 -2.27
C TRP A 331 -27.77 -2.70 -1.62
N LEU A 332 -26.56 -3.23 -1.62
CA LEU A 332 -26.24 -4.46 -0.90
C LEU A 332 -26.55 -4.31 0.61
N SER A 333 -26.22 -3.17 1.21
CA SER A 333 -26.53 -2.91 2.61
C SER A 333 -28.05 -2.80 2.86
N LYS A 334 -28.78 -2.19 1.93
CA LYS A 334 -30.24 -2.11 1.98
C LYS A 334 -30.88 -3.48 1.89
N TYR A 335 -30.56 -4.27 0.86
CA TYR A 335 -31.13 -5.59 0.65
C TYR A 335 -30.79 -6.58 1.78
N CYS A 336 -29.57 -6.54 2.33
CA CYS A 336 -29.24 -7.32 3.52
C CYS A 336 -30.18 -6.98 4.70
N ARG A 337 -30.43 -5.69 4.95
CA ARG A 337 -31.33 -5.26 6.02
C ARG A 337 -32.77 -5.70 5.75
N ASP A 338 -33.25 -5.53 4.53
CA ASP A 338 -34.61 -5.85 4.15
C ASP A 338 -34.86 -7.38 4.19
N ALA A 339 -33.85 -8.19 3.87
CA ALA A 339 -33.85 -9.65 3.99
C ALA A 339 -33.57 -10.17 5.42
N GLY A 340 -33.29 -9.31 6.41
CA GLY A 340 -32.91 -9.73 7.76
C GLY A 340 -31.51 -10.37 7.86
N VAL A 341 -30.66 -10.21 6.86
CA VAL A 341 -29.29 -10.75 6.80
C VAL A 341 -28.29 -9.72 7.29
N THR A 342 -27.27 -10.16 8.03
CA THR A 342 -26.21 -9.26 8.50
C THR A 342 -25.40 -8.73 7.32
N TYR A 343 -25.35 -7.39 7.15
CA TYR A 343 -24.55 -6.76 6.10
C TYR A 343 -23.08 -7.11 6.22
N LYS A 344 -22.48 -7.51 5.12
CA LYS A 344 -21.04 -7.71 4.94
C LYS A 344 -20.56 -6.93 3.72
N SER A 345 -19.30 -6.49 3.77
CA SER A 345 -18.76 -5.66 2.69
C SER A 345 -18.82 -6.39 1.32
N PRO A 346 -18.88 -5.67 0.20
CA PRO A 346 -18.91 -6.31 -1.14
C PRO A 346 -17.75 -7.28 -1.42
N HIS A 347 -16.65 -7.16 -0.68
CA HIS A 347 -15.55 -8.12 -0.77
C HIS A 347 -15.92 -9.52 -0.24
N CYS A 348 -16.95 -9.58 0.61
CA CYS A 348 -17.45 -10.84 1.15
C CYS A 348 -18.25 -11.64 0.10
N THR A 349 -18.87 -10.99 -0.92
CA THR A 349 -19.51 -11.72 -2.02
C THR A 349 -18.50 -12.62 -2.73
N ARG A 350 -17.34 -12.07 -3.09
CA ARG A 350 -16.24 -12.80 -3.74
C ARG A 350 -15.66 -13.92 -2.85
N ARG A 351 -15.60 -13.72 -1.54
CA ARG A 351 -15.18 -14.77 -0.59
C ARG A 351 -16.22 -15.88 -0.50
N THR A 352 -17.49 -15.54 -0.49
CA THR A 352 -18.57 -16.51 -0.53
C THR A 352 -18.49 -17.39 -1.77
N THR A 353 -18.33 -16.79 -2.97
CA THR A 353 -18.14 -17.54 -4.21
C THR A 353 -16.93 -18.48 -4.15
N ALA A 354 -15.76 -17.95 -3.75
CA ALA A 354 -14.55 -18.77 -3.65
C ALA A 354 -14.71 -19.95 -2.67
N SER A 355 -15.36 -19.70 -1.54
CA SER A 355 -15.58 -20.71 -0.50
C SER A 355 -16.59 -21.75 -0.91
N ARG A 356 -17.68 -21.37 -1.59
CA ARG A 356 -18.67 -22.31 -2.15
C ARG A 356 -18.06 -23.18 -3.26
N LEU A 357 -17.29 -22.60 -4.17
CA LEU A 357 -16.58 -23.35 -5.21
C LEU A 357 -15.60 -24.36 -4.60
N SER A 358 -14.86 -23.96 -3.58
CA SER A 358 -13.94 -24.84 -2.84
C SER A 358 -14.67 -25.97 -2.10
N ASN A 359 -15.81 -25.65 -1.50
CA ASN A 359 -16.64 -26.64 -0.78
C ASN A 359 -17.24 -27.69 -1.71
N GLU A 360 -17.52 -27.33 -2.96
CA GLU A 360 -17.93 -28.24 -4.04
C GLU A 360 -16.77 -29.00 -4.71
N GLY A 361 -15.55 -28.80 -4.21
CA GLY A 361 -14.37 -29.53 -4.66
C GLY A 361 -13.67 -28.97 -5.91
N LEU A 362 -13.96 -27.73 -6.30
CA LEU A 362 -13.22 -27.09 -7.40
C LEU A 362 -11.75 -26.93 -7.01
N PRO A 363 -10.77 -27.32 -7.84
CA PRO A 363 -9.35 -27.16 -7.56
C PRO A 363 -8.94 -25.73 -7.27
N LEU A 364 -7.95 -25.56 -6.39
CA LEU A 364 -7.52 -24.23 -5.91
C LEU A 364 -6.96 -23.33 -7.03
N ASP A 365 -6.26 -23.93 -8.00
CA ASP A 365 -5.74 -23.23 -9.18
C ASP A 365 -6.87 -22.69 -10.06
N MET A 366 -7.94 -23.45 -10.27
CA MET A 366 -9.12 -22.98 -10.99
C MET A 366 -9.81 -21.84 -10.25
N ILE A 367 -9.95 -21.93 -8.92
CA ILE A 367 -10.51 -20.83 -8.12
C ILE A 367 -9.61 -19.60 -8.22
N ARG A 368 -8.28 -19.76 -8.15
CA ARG A 368 -7.31 -18.68 -8.34
C ARG A 368 -7.52 -17.96 -9.67
N ASP A 369 -7.68 -18.71 -10.74
CA ASP A 369 -7.83 -18.17 -12.10
C ASP A 369 -9.17 -17.43 -12.26
N ILE A 370 -10.28 -17.99 -11.75
CA ILE A 370 -11.59 -17.31 -11.69
C ILE A 370 -11.46 -15.98 -10.94
N LEU A 371 -10.77 -15.99 -9.80
CA LEU A 371 -10.56 -14.79 -9.02
C LEU A 371 -9.52 -13.83 -9.63
N GLY A 372 -8.70 -14.24 -10.60
CA GLY A 372 -7.61 -13.45 -11.17
C GLY A 372 -6.59 -13.06 -10.08
N GLN A 373 -6.09 -14.04 -9.34
CA GLN A 373 -5.07 -13.88 -8.32
C GLN A 373 -3.76 -14.50 -8.81
N VAL A 374 -2.64 -13.84 -8.55
CA VAL A 374 -1.32 -14.31 -9.00
C VAL A 374 -0.81 -15.45 -8.10
N ASP A 375 -1.12 -15.40 -6.79
CA ASP A 375 -0.57 -16.32 -5.78
C ASP A 375 -1.68 -17.13 -5.11
N GLU A 376 -1.52 -18.44 -5.08
CA GLU A 376 -2.40 -19.38 -4.38
C GLU A 376 -2.53 -19.07 -2.87
N ARG A 377 -1.47 -18.59 -2.22
CA ARG A 377 -1.52 -18.14 -0.82
C ARG A 377 -2.53 -17.01 -0.63
N THR A 378 -2.73 -16.18 -1.66
CA THR A 378 -3.76 -15.15 -1.65
C THR A 378 -5.14 -15.78 -1.79
N THR A 379 -5.31 -16.80 -2.64
CA THR A 379 -6.57 -17.55 -2.82
C THR A 379 -7.00 -18.24 -1.52
N LEU A 380 -6.07 -18.89 -0.82
CA LEU A 380 -6.33 -19.51 0.48
C LEU A 380 -6.89 -18.53 1.54
N LYS A 381 -6.55 -17.24 1.46
CA LYS A 381 -7.12 -16.21 2.36
C LYS A 381 -8.56 -15.83 2.04
N TYR A 382 -9.11 -16.33 0.93
CA TYR A 382 -10.49 -16.13 0.50
C TYR A 382 -11.38 -17.33 0.78
N ILE A 383 -10.79 -18.50 1.04
CA ILE A 383 -11.50 -19.75 1.29
C ILE A 383 -11.74 -19.88 2.79
N PHE A 384 -13.00 -20.02 3.15
CA PHE A 384 -13.51 -20.22 4.49
C PHE A 384 -14.57 -21.31 4.46
N ASN A 385 -15.02 -21.79 5.59
CA ASN A 385 -16.14 -22.72 5.65
C ASN A 385 -17.47 -21.95 5.45
N PRO A 386 -18.22 -22.21 4.36
CA PRO A 386 -19.50 -21.55 4.10
C PRO A 386 -20.68 -22.21 4.84
N ASN A 387 -20.47 -23.42 5.39
CA ASN A 387 -21.51 -24.21 5.99
C ASN A 387 -21.94 -23.66 7.34
N THR A 388 -23.21 -23.80 7.67
CA THR A 388 -23.74 -23.59 9.01
C THR A 388 -23.24 -24.67 9.98
N GLU A 389 -23.41 -24.47 11.27
CA GLU A 389 -23.05 -25.48 12.28
C GLU A 389 -23.82 -26.80 12.07
N GLN A 390 -25.09 -26.73 11.67
CA GLN A 390 -25.90 -27.89 11.40
C GLN A 390 -25.40 -28.65 10.15
N GLU A 391 -25.12 -27.97 9.07
CA GLU A 391 -24.55 -28.58 7.86
C GLU A 391 -23.20 -29.27 8.15
N ASN A 392 -22.33 -28.64 8.95
CA ASN A 392 -21.07 -29.26 9.39
C ASN A 392 -21.32 -30.52 10.21
N LEU A 393 -22.29 -30.51 11.15
CA LEU A 393 -22.67 -31.67 11.93
C LEU A 393 -23.19 -32.82 11.04
N ASP A 394 -24.00 -32.50 10.05
CA ASP A 394 -24.54 -33.47 9.10
C ASP A 394 -23.42 -34.10 8.22
N ILE A 395 -22.45 -33.28 7.80
CA ILE A 395 -21.27 -33.76 7.07
C ILE A 395 -20.44 -34.69 7.96
N MET A 396 -20.18 -34.31 9.21
CA MET A 396 -19.46 -35.14 10.17
C MET A 396 -20.18 -36.46 10.43
N ASN A 397 -21.49 -36.42 10.64
CA ASN A 397 -22.31 -37.62 10.84
C ASN A 397 -22.26 -38.54 9.62
N ARG A 398 -22.34 -38.03 8.44
CA ARG A 398 -22.22 -38.80 7.18
C ARG A 398 -20.82 -39.41 7.02
N ALA A 399 -19.78 -38.64 7.31
CA ALA A 399 -18.40 -39.07 7.13
C ALA A 399 -17.98 -40.14 8.16
N LEU A 400 -18.34 -39.93 9.45
CA LEU A 400 -17.88 -40.78 10.57
C LEU A 400 -18.80 -42.00 10.82
N ASN A 401 -20.06 -42.00 10.34
CA ASN A 401 -21.01 -43.10 10.56
C ASN A 401 -21.22 -44.00 9.31
N LYS A 402 -20.41 -43.82 8.27
CA LYS A 402 -20.47 -44.66 7.05
C LYS A 402 -20.31 -46.15 7.30
N ASP A 403 -19.61 -46.56 8.36
CA ASP A 403 -19.34 -47.97 8.62
C ASP A 403 -20.49 -48.70 9.41
N LYS A 404 -21.37 -47.96 10.12
CA LYS A 404 -22.47 -48.58 10.85
C LYS A 404 -23.64 -49.10 9.98
N LYS A 405 -23.68 -48.78 8.69
CA LYS A 405 -24.72 -49.25 7.76
C LYS A 405 -24.35 -50.56 7.04
N LYS A 406 -23.09 -51.04 7.08
CA LYS A 406 -22.73 -52.30 6.50
C LYS A 406 -23.02 -53.52 7.39
N ASP A 407 -23.06 -53.34 8.70
CA ASP A 407 -23.35 -54.42 9.68
C ASP A 407 -24.81 -54.72 9.93
N LYS A 408 -25.74 -53.92 9.37
CA LYS A 408 -27.19 -54.20 9.50
C LYS A 408 -27.81 -54.89 8.27
N LYS A 409 -26.98 -55.34 7.32
CA LYS A 409 -27.42 -56.14 6.15
C LYS A 409 -26.67 -57.47 6.05
N LYS A 410 -26.39 -58.11 7.19
CA LYS A 410 -26.07 -59.53 7.30
C LYS A 410 -27.11 -60.26 8.13
#